data_9c2de87e503912d0fc61081eb973d030
#
_entry.id   9c2de87e503912d0fc61081eb973d030
#
_cell.length_a   1.000
_cell.length_b   1.000
_cell.length_c   1.000
_cell.angle_alpha   90.00
_cell.angle_beta   90.00
_cell.angle_gamma   90.00
#
_symmetry.space_group_name_H-M   'P 1'
#
loop_
_entity.id
_entity.type
_entity.pdbx_description
1 polymer ?
#
loop_
_entity_poly.entity_id
_entity_poly.type
_entity_poly.pdbx_seq_one_letter_code
_entity_poly.pdbx_strand_id
1 'polypeptide(L)'
;SDSTLSMALLIIGIILLLFALYRFFTKSHETVYKPTGSVVRTGSLYMDTVELQNLQQMIKKNDFPVSSRISFKEGGNGRLDYMASKDGRFVAIQLFQFVPYTYEPVSDKLYYTDDGAVAIARCISI
;
A
#
# COMPACT_ATOMS: atom_id res chain seq x y z
N SER A 1 -31.43 -24.01 -31.57
CA SER A 1 -30.52 -24.00 -32.71
C SER A 1 -29.11 -23.69 -32.28
N ASP A 2 -28.16 -24.12 -33.07
CA ASP A 2 -26.73 -23.98 -32.75
C ASP A 2 -26.29 -22.51 -32.61
N SER A 3 -26.88 -21.62 -33.40
CA SER A 3 -26.50 -20.19 -33.34
C SER A 3 -26.96 -19.54 -32.02
N THR A 4 -28.12 -19.93 -31.49
CA THR A 4 -28.60 -19.42 -30.20
C THR A 4 -27.71 -19.92 -29.06
N LEU A 5 -27.33 -21.19 -29.10
CA LEU A 5 -26.42 -21.78 -28.12
C LEU A 5 -25.05 -21.12 -28.16
N SER A 6 -24.50 -20.87 -29.36
CA SER A 6 -23.20 -20.18 -29.52
C SER A 6 -23.23 -18.76 -28.98
N MET A 7 -24.33 -18.03 -29.20
CA MET A 7 -24.48 -16.68 -28.62
C MET A 7 -24.58 -16.72 -27.11
N ALA A 8 -25.30 -17.66 -26.54
CA ALA A 8 -25.41 -17.83 -25.08
C ALA A 8 -24.03 -18.11 -24.46
N LEU A 9 -23.26 -19.01 -25.06
CA LEU A 9 -21.92 -19.32 -24.59
C LEU A 9 -20.97 -18.13 -24.70
N LEU A 10 -21.08 -17.34 -25.76
CA LEU A 10 -20.29 -16.14 -25.95
C LEU A 10 -20.59 -15.10 -24.86
N ILE A 11 -21.87 -14.86 -24.56
CA ILE A 11 -22.29 -13.93 -23.52
C ILE A 11 -21.78 -14.37 -22.14
N ILE A 12 -21.93 -15.67 -21.82
CA ILE A 12 -21.42 -16.23 -20.56
C ILE A 12 -19.91 -16.05 -20.46
N GLY A 13 -19.18 -16.30 -21.55
CA GLY A 13 -17.73 -16.11 -21.59
C GLY A 13 -17.32 -14.65 -21.33
N ILE A 14 -18.03 -13.70 -21.92
CA ILE A 14 -17.78 -12.27 -21.71
C ILE A 14 -18.05 -11.87 -20.25
N ILE A 15 -19.15 -12.34 -19.68
CA ILE A 15 -19.51 -12.06 -18.28
C ILE A 15 -18.43 -12.62 -17.33
N LEU A 16 -17.99 -13.86 -17.56
CA LEU A 16 -16.94 -14.47 -16.76
C LEU A 16 -15.61 -13.71 -16.88
N LEU A 17 -15.27 -13.26 -18.08
CA LEU A 17 -14.06 -12.48 -18.30
C LEU A 17 -14.11 -11.14 -17.56
N LEU A 18 -15.22 -10.42 -17.65
CA LEU A 18 -15.41 -9.15 -16.94
C LEU A 18 -15.37 -9.35 -15.43
N PHE A 19 -15.97 -10.42 -14.92
CA PHE A 19 -15.92 -10.75 -13.50
C PHE A 19 -14.50 -11.06 -13.04
N ALA A 20 -13.73 -11.81 -13.84
CA ALA A 20 -12.34 -12.11 -13.54
C ALA A 20 -11.48 -10.84 -13.53
N LEU A 21 -11.67 -9.94 -14.50
CA LEU A 21 -10.99 -8.65 -14.53
C LEU A 21 -11.34 -7.79 -13.32
N TYR A 22 -12.61 -7.74 -12.96
CA TYR A 22 -13.07 -7.01 -11.79
C TYR A 22 -12.39 -7.52 -10.52
N ARG A 23 -12.35 -8.84 -10.32
CA ARG A 23 -11.67 -9.44 -9.17
C ARG A 23 -10.17 -9.18 -9.19
N PHE A 24 -9.57 -9.20 -10.36
CA PHE A 24 -8.14 -8.90 -10.50
C PHE A 24 -7.84 -7.46 -10.06
N PHE A 25 -8.63 -6.48 -10.50
CA PHE A 25 -8.44 -5.09 -10.11
C PHE A 25 -8.72 -4.86 -8.62
N THR A 26 -9.76 -5.45 -8.05
CA THR A 26 -10.04 -5.32 -6.62
C THR A 26 -8.98 -6.02 -5.78
N LYS A 27 -8.50 -7.18 -6.19
CA LYS A 27 -7.43 -7.90 -5.48
C LYS A 27 -6.09 -7.19 -5.53
N SER A 28 -5.86 -6.29 -6.46
CA SER A 28 -4.62 -5.52 -6.47
C SER A 28 -4.46 -4.62 -5.25
N HIS A 29 -5.54 -4.37 -4.51
CA HIS A 29 -5.51 -3.65 -3.25
C HIS A 29 -5.28 -4.56 -2.03
N GLU A 30 -5.55 -5.86 -2.15
CA GLU A 30 -5.35 -6.86 -1.10
C GLU A 30 -4.06 -7.65 -1.34
N THR A 31 -3.04 -7.01 -1.63
CA THR A 31 -1.84 -7.50 -2.27
C THR A 31 -1.20 -8.71 -1.61
N VAL A 32 -0.96 -9.75 -2.40
CA VAL A 32 -0.03 -10.82 -2.06
C VAL A 32 1.34 -10.41 -2.61
N TYR A 33 2.37 -10.46 -1.79
CA TYR A 33 3.73 -10.21 -2.25
C TYR A 33 4.20 -11.40 -3.07
N LYS A 34 4.20 -11.23 -4.40
CA LYS A 34 4.38 -12.32 -5.35
C LYS A 34 5.67 -13.14 -5.17
N PRO A 35 6.85 -12.55 -4.90
CA PRO A 35 8.07 -13.34 -4.75
C PRO A 35 8.05 -14.35 -3.62
N THR A 36 7.34 -14.07 -2.53
CA THR A 36 7.26 -14.96 -1.36
C THR A 36 5.90 -15.63 -1.23
N GLY A 37 4.89 -15.17 -1.97
CA GLY A 37 3.52 -15.62 -1.81
C GLY A 37 2.90 -15.27 -0.46
N SER A 38 3.57 -14.46 0.35
CA SER A 38 3.11 -14.09 1.68
C SER A 38 1.97 -13.09 1.61
N VAL A 39 0.97 -13.25 2.49
CA VAL A 39 -0.08 -12.26 2.67
C VAL A 39 0.54 -11.02 3.30
N VAL A 40 0.27 -9.85 2.73
CA VAL A 40 0.76 -8.60 3.29
C VAL A 40 -0.19 -8.08 4.37
N ARG A 41 0.39 -7.46 5.38
CA ARG A 41 -0.36 -6.68 6.37
C ARG A 41 -0.52 -5.26 5.83
N THR A 42 -1.70 -4.70 6.00
CA THR A 42 -1.97 -3.32 5.62
C THR A 42 -2.46 -2.53 6.82
N GLY A 43 -2.21 -1.25 6.82
CA GLY A 43 -2.70 -0.37 7.87
C GLY A 43 -2.41 1.08 7.56
N SER A 44 -2.95 1.94 8.43
CA SER A 44 -2.76 3.37 8.36
C SER A 44 -2.28 3.88 9.71
N LEU A 45 -1.27 4.73 9.69
CA LEU A 45 -0.71 5.36 10.87
C LEU A 45 -0.84 6.88 10.75
N TYR A 46 -1.21 7.53 11.84
CA TYR A 46 -1.44 8.98 11.86
C TYR A 46 -0.33 9.66 12.66
N MET A 47 0.09 10.83 12.18
CA MET A 47 1.16 11.60 12.79
C MET A 47 0.88 13.09 12.65
N ASP A 48 1.58 13.93 13.40
CA ASP A 48 1.47 15.37 13.21
C ASP A 48 2.27 15.83 11.98
N THR A 49 2.10 17.09 11.61
CA THR A 49 2.75 17.66 10.43
C THR A 49 4.28 17.66 10.55
N VAL A 50 4.80 17.87 11.74
CA VAL A 50 6.26 17.87 11.97
C VAL A 50 6.84 16.48 11.72
N GLU A 51 6.21 15.44 12.25
CA GLU A 51 6.64 14.06 12.03
C GLU A 51 6.52 13.65 10.57
N LEU A 52 5.46 14.10 9.88
CA LEU A 52 5.30 13.86 8.45
C LEU A 52 6.45 14.47 7.67
N GLN A 53 6.84 15.71 7.99
CA GLN A 53 7.98 16.37 7.35
C GLN A 53 9.29 15.66 7.64
N ASN A 54 9.50 15.20 8.87
CA ASN A 54 10.69 14.43 9.25
C ASN A 54 10.80 13.15 8.43
N LEU A 55 9.69 12.43 8.29
CA LEU A 55 9.64 11.19 7.49
C LEU A 55 9.91 11.49 6.02
N GLN A 56 9.32 12.56 5.47
CA GLN A 56 9.57 12.98 4.10
C GLN A 56 11.06 13.29 3.86
N GLN A 57 11.74 13.92 4.81
CA GLN A 57 13.16 14.19 4.71
C GLN A 57 13.99 12.91 4.72
N MET A 58 13.69 11.95 5.59
CA MET A 58 14.36 10.67 5.62
C MET A 58 14.19 9.90 4.31
N ILE A 59 12.99 9.93 3.74
CA ILE A 59 12.70 9.31 2.45
C ILE A 59 13.52 9.98 1.34
N LYS A 60 13.54 11.31 1.31
CA LYS A 60 14.28 12.08 0.31
C LYS A 60 15.76 11.79 0.35
N LYS A 61 16.34 11.68 1.55
CA LYS A 61 17.75 11.36 1.76
C LYS A 61 18.05 9.87 1.62
N ASN A 62 17.02 9.04 1.56
CA ASN A 62 17.12 7.58 1.60
C ASN A 62 17.95 7.10 2.78
N ASP A 63 17.73 7.70 3.94
CA ASP A 63 18.48 7.42 5.16
C ASP A 63 17.49 7.28 6.33
N PHE A 64 17.49 6.09 6.95
CA PHE A 64 16.63 5.76 8.08
C PHE A 64 17.50 5.34 9.27
N PRO A 65 18.02 6.32 10.04
CA PRO A 65 18.91 6.02 11.16
C PRO A 65 18.26 5.08 12.18
N VAL A 66 19.07 4.21 12.79
CA VAL A 66 18.61 3.22 13.78
C VAL A 66 17.89 3.89 14.96
N SER A 67 18.36 5.08 15.34
CA SER A 67 17.82 5.84 16.47
C SER A 67 16.56 6.64 16.11
N SER A 68 16.26 6.80 14.82
CA SER A 68 15.12 7.62 14.38
C SER A 68 13.87 6.79 14.33
N ARG A 69 12.86 7.22 15.05
CA ARG A 69 11.52 6.61 15.03
C ARG A 69 10.49 7.71 14.95
N ILE A 70 9.43 7.43 14.20
CA ILE A 70 8.31 8.36 14.03
C ILE A 70 7.35 8.18 15.20
N SER A 71 6.97 9.28 15.82
CA SER A 71 5.94 9.30 16.87
C SER A 71 4.57 9.42 16.24
N PHE A 72 3.71 8.45 16.48
CA PHE A 72 2.36 8.44 15.93
C PHE A 72 1.40 9.09 16.90
N LYS A 73 0.43 9.82 16.33
CA LYS A 73 -0.59 10.53 17.08
C LYS A 73 -1.94 10.33 16.42
N GLU A 74 -2.87 9.72 17.14
CA GLU A 74 -4.23 9.52 16.66
C GLU A 74 -4.87 10.87 16.33
N GLY A 75 -5.51 10.96 15.16
CA GLY A 75 -6.13 12.20 14.69
C GLY A 75 -5.15 13.24 14.15
N GLY A 76 -3.88 12.89 13.94
CA GLY A 76 -2.90 13.80 13.37
C GLY A 76 -3.22 14.16 11.92
N ASN A 77 -2.63 15.26 11.44
CA ASN A 77 -2.85 15.77 10.08
C ASN A 77 -2.06 14.99 9.03
N GLY A 78 -1.08 14.19 9.42
CA GLY A 78 -0.35 13.30 8.53
C GLY A 78 -0.86 11.88 8.63
N ARG A 79 -0.91 11.19 7.50
CA ARG A 79 -1.25 9.76 7.45
C ARG A 79 -0.24 9.01 6.62
N LEU A 80 0.16 7.86 7.10
CA LEU A 80 0.99 6.92 6.37
C LEU A 80 0.18 5.64 6.18
N ASP A 81 -0.03 5.26 4.93
CA ASP A 81 -0.59 3.97 4.59
C ASP A 81 0.55 3.01 4.29
N TYR A 82 0.51 1.81 4.85
CA TYR A 82 1.57 0.83 4.64
C TYR A 82 1.04 -0.54 4.25
N MET A 83 1.88 -1.25 3.56
CA MET A 83 1.74 -2.66 3.23
C MET A 83 3.05 -3.35 3.55
N ALA A 84 3.02 -4.40 4.38
CA ALA A 84 4.24 -5.12 4.77
C ALA A 84 4.03 -6.62 4.61
N SER A 85 5.02 -7.31 4.05
CA SER A 85 5.00 -8.77 3.98
C SER A 85 5.23 -9.37 5.37
N LYS A 86 4.79 -10.63 5.58
CA LYS A 86 4.96 -11.32 6.86
C LYS A 86 6.44 -11.49 7.23
N ASP A 87 7.29 -11.72 6.25
CA ASP A 87 8.72 -11.91 6.46
C ASP A 87 9.50 -10.61 6.67
N GLY A 88 8.84 -9.45 6.54
CA GLY A 88 9.46 -8.15 6.71
C GLY A 88 10.39 -7.73 5.58
N ARG A 89 10.44 -8.47 4.49
CA ARG A 89 11.34 -8.19 3.36
C ARG A 89 10.75 -7.27 2.30
N PHE A 90 9.47 -6.93 2.42
CA PHE A 90 8.81 -6.01 1.53
C PHE A 90 7.94 -5.06 2.34
N VAL A 91 8.11 -3.77 2.09
CA VAL A 91 7.28 -2.72 2.67
C VAL A 91 6.97 -1.70 1.59
N ALA A 92 5.70 -1.37 1.43
CA ALA A 92 5.27 -0.26 0.59
C ALA A 92 4.61 0.78 1.49
N ILE A 93 4.89 2.04 1.26
CA ILE A 93 4.30 3.14 2.00
C ILE A 93 3.84 4.23 1.06
N GLN A 94 2.87 5.01 1.51
CA GLN A 94 2.46 6.25 0.86
C GLN A 94 2.06 7.25 1.93
N LEU A 95 2.48 8.49 1.76
CA LEU A 95 2.22 9.56 2.71
C LEU A 95 1.08 10.45 2.23
N PHE A 96 0.26 10.88 3.18
CA PHE A 96 -0.89 11.76 2.96
C PHE A 96 -0.88 12.89 3.96
N GLN A 97 -1.42 14.02 3.57
CA GLN A 97 -1.64 15.16 4.45
C GLN A 97 -3.12 15.51 4.46
N PHE A 98 -3.65 15.81 5.65
CA PHE A 98 -5.03 16.28 5.78
C PHE A 98 -5.14 17.70 5.23
N VAL A 99 -6.04 17.84 4.27
CA VAL A 99 -6.52 19.15 3.80
C VAL A 99 -8.02 19.23 4.16
N PRO A 100 -8.66 20.39 4.14
CA PRO A 100 -10.06 20.45 4.58
C PRO A 100 -10.90 19.35 3.94
N TYR A 101 -11.50 18.50 4.79
CA TYR A 101 -12.42 17.41 4.46
C TYR A 101 -11.81 16.14 3.85
N THR A 102 -10.50 16.06 3.59
CA THR A 102 -9.91 14.87 2.99
C THR A 102 -8.41 14.77 3.27
N TYR A 103 -7.84 13.58 2.98
CA TYR A 103 -6.38 13.37 2.95
C TYR A 103 -5.92 13.34 1.50
N GLU A 104 -4.89 14.13 1.19
CA GLU A 104 -4.30 14.15 -0.15
C GLU A 104 -2.91 13.52 -0.12
N PRO A 105 -2.54 12.73 -1.14
CA PRO A 105 -1.21 12.14 -1.21
C PRO A 105 -0.14 13.24 -1.36
N VAL A 106 0.91 13.17 -0.54
CA VAL A 106 2.07 14.05 -0.60
C VAL A 106 3.32 13.31 -1.04
N SER A 107 3.18 12.02 -1.35
CA SER A 107 4.25 11.21 -1.94
C SER A 107 3.65 10.23 -2.92
N ASP A 108 4.50 9.73 -3.84
CA ASP A 108 4.16 8.54 -4.61
C ASP A 108 4.18 7.31 -3.70
N LYS A 109 3.64 6.21 -4.19
CA LYS A 109 3.73 4.94 -3.48
C LYS A 109 5.18 4.45 -3.56
N LEU A 110 5.80 4.27 -2.40
CA LEU A 110 7.21 3.94 -2.28
C LEU A 110 7.37 2.48 -1.88
N TYR A 111 8.31 1.80 -2.50
CA TYR A 111 8.54 0.37 -2.31
C TYR A 111 9.94 0.13 -1.76
N TYR A 112 10.04 -0.67 -0.71
CA TYR A 112 11.29 -1.04 -0.06
C TYR A 112 11.40 -2.56 0.01
N THR A 113 12.58 -3.08 -0.22
CA THR A 113 12.86 -4.52 -0.16
C THR A 113 14.08 -4.78 0.71
N ASP A 114 14.15 -5.98 1.28
CA ASP A 114 15.28 -6.49 2.07
C ASP A 114 15.73 -5.50 3.18
N ASP A 115 16.95 -5.04 3.17
CA ASP A 115 17.49 -4.15 4.21
C ASP A 115 16.73 -2.81 4.29
N GLY A 116 16.31 -2.28 3.13
CA GLY A 116 15.49 -1.07 3.08
C GLY A 116 14.14 -1.27 3.73
N ALA A 117 13.51 -2.43 3.51
CA ALA A 117 12.23 -2.77 4.14
C ALA A 117 12.39 -2.88 5.67
N VAL A 118 13.44 -3.50 6.14
CA VAL A 118 13.72 -3.62 7.58
C VAL A 118 13.94 -2.23 8.19
N ALA A 119 14.68 -1.36 7.52
CA ALA A 119 14.96 -0.02 8.00
C ALA A 119 13.70 0.83 8.14
N ILE A 120 12.84 0.85 7.10
CA ILE A 120 11.60 1.64 7.15
C ILE A 120 10.61 1.04 8.15
N ALA A 121 10.49 -0.28 8.23
CA ALA A 121 9.62 -0.95 9.19
C ALA A 121 10.00 -0.59 10.64
N ARG A 122 11.29 -0.55 10.93
CA ARG A 122 11.79 -0.14 12.24
C ARG A 122 11.46 1.33 12.52
N CYS A 123 11.65 2.20 11.54
CA CYS A 123 11.39 3.64 11.66
C CYS A 123 9.92 3.92 11.98
N ILE A 124 9.00 3.19 11.36
CA ILE A 124 7.55 3.37 11.56
C ILE A 124 6.95 2.35 12.52
N SER A 125 7.76 1.52 13.14
CA SER A 125 7.34 0.56 14.20
C SER A 125 6.26 -0.44 13.75
N ILE A 126 6.44 -0.99 12.55
CA ILE A 126 5.55 -2.04 12.03
C ILE A 126 6.21 -3.41 11.95
#